data_ab4b722a1c2628f09e4cd3088199a14f
#
_entry.id   ab4b722a1c2628f09e4cd3088199a14f
#
_cell.length_a   1.000
_cell.length_b   1.000
_cell.length_c   1.000
_cell.angle_alpha   90.00
_cell.angle_beta   90.00
_cell.angle_gamma   90.00
#
_symmetry.space_group_name_H-M   'P 1'
#
loop_
_entity.id
_entity.type
_entity.pdbx_description
1 polymer ?
#
loop_
_entity_poly.entity_id
_entity_poly.type
_entity_poly.pdbx_seq_one_letter_code
_entity_poly.pdbx_strand_id
1 'polypeptide(L)'
;MPEVKNLSNWNTSRMRFDSLDLSHETTSLMLSENVKDHRAWLSMDSDPRSVVISLDEEIHAETRLIVSGLNTNPLPLFLRNPDDFKISGWRRVMRQAKNLLDKGPGLTVIDRLPMEEFNEEDIKAVFWIVGQLIGRTVAQKWSGEMLYDVTDTGQKFGYGVRGSFTNVELIFHTD
;
A
#
# COMPACT_ATOMS: atom_id res chain seq x y z
N MET A 1 11.33 -21.79 40.68
CA MET A 1 11.89 -20.83 39.69
C MET A 1 11.64 -21.41 38.33
N PRO A 2 10.86 -20.78 37.47
CA PRO A 2 10.67 -21.27 36.10
C PRO A 2 11.93 -20.94 35.29
N GLU A 3 12.43 -21.95 34.57
CA GLU A 3 13.55 -21.85 33.62
C GLU A 3 13.28 -20.79 32.55
N VAL A 4 14.18 -19.85 32.47
CA VAL A 4 14.22 -18.89 31.33
C VAL A 4 14.64 -19.66 30.08
N LYS A 5 13.70 -19.99 29.21
CA LYS A 5 14.01 -20.59 27.90
C LYS A 5 14.87 -19.61 27.10
N ASN A 6 16.02 -20.13 26.73
CA ASN A 6 17.07 -19.47 25.95
C ASN A 6 16.50 -18.85 24.67
N LEU A 7 16.51 -17.52 24.56
CA LEU A 7 16.04 -16.72 23.42
C LEU A 7 17.02 -16.69 22.23
N SER A 8 17.96 -17.65 22.18
CA SER A 8 19.03 -17.66 21.16
C SER A 8 18.62 -18.13 19.76
N ASN A 9 17.34 -18.42 19.52
CA ASN A 9 16.84 -18.86 18.20
C ASN A 9 15.95 -17.80 17.49
N TRP A 10 16.20 -16.53 17.71
CA TRP A 10 15.66 -15.52 16.82
C TRP A 10 16.41 -15.64 15.51
N ASN A 11 15.70 -16.12 14.50
CA ASN A 11 16.21 -16.23 13.15
C ASN A 11 16.43 -14.81 12.58
N THR A 12 17.63 -14.27 12.78
CA THR A 12 18.07 -12.96 12.30
C THR A 12 18.10 -12.86 10.78
N SER A 13 17.82 -13.95 10.05
CA SER A 13 17.72 -13.95 8.60
C SER A 13 16.48 -13.21 8.06
N ARG A 14 15.50 -12.83 8.91
CA ARG A 14 14.31 -12.06 8.51
C ARG A 14 14.48 -10.53 8.62
N MET A 15 15.50 -10.06 9.34
CA MET A 15 15.88 -8.65 9.34
C MET A 15 17.15 -8.47 8.50
N ARG A 16 17.06 -8.68 7.20
CA ARG A 16 17.95 -7.96 6.31
C ARG A 16 17.48 -6.51 6.35
N PHE A 17 18.02 -5.74 7.28
CA PHE A 17 18.31 -4.36 6.96
C PHE A 17 19.35 -4.45 5.83
N ASP A 18 18.88 -4.45 4.59
CA ASP A 18 19.74 -4.10 3.50
C ASP A 18 20.35 -2.78 3.94
N SER A 19 21.67 -2.80 4.16
CA SER A 19 22.41 -1.59 4.53
C SER A 19 21.92 -0.53 3.57
N LEU A 20 21.42 0.59 4.11
CA LEU A 20 20.96 1.70 3.30
C LEU A 20 22.12 2.01 2.38
N ASP A 21 22.06 1.55 1.15
CA ASP A 21 23.05 1.88 0.16
C ASP A 21 22.84 3.35 -0.20
N LEU A 22 23.66 4.19 0.42
CA LEU A 22 23.68 5.63 0.17
C LEU A 22 24.62 5.98 -1.00
N SER A 23 25.24 4.98 -1.62
CA SER A 23 26.04 5.19 -2.82
C SER A 23 25.10 5.45 -4.00
N HIS A 24 24.96 6.68 -4.41
CA HIS A 24 24.30 7.08 -5.64
C HIS A 24 25.30 6.99 -6.81
N GLU A 25 25.66 5.78 -7.21
CA GLU A 25 26.52 5.60 -8.39
C GLU A 25 25.81 5.99 -9.70
N THR A 26 24.50 6.08 -9.70
CA THR A 26 23.73 6.56 -10.84
C THR A 26 22.75 7.65 -10.41
N THR A 27 23.05 8.88 -10.79
CA THR A 27 22.03 9.93 -10.75
C THR A 27 20.93 9.55 -11.73
N SER A 28 19.69 9.47 -11.24
CA SER A 28 18.54 9.28 -12.12
C SER A 28 18.59 10.37 -13.19
N LEU A 29 18.70 9.97 -14.45
CA LEU A 29 18.68 10.93 -15.55
C LEU A 29 17.31 11.59 -15.57
N MET A 30 17.29 12.92 -15.47
CA MET A 30 16.06 13.69 -15.72
C MET A 30 15.57 13.40 -17.14
N LEU A 31 14.27 13.20 -17.30
CA LEU A 31 13.67 13.09 -18.62
C LEU A 31 13.92 14.39 -19.39
N SER A 32 14.66 14.31 -20.48
CA SER A 32 14.94 15.45 -21.38
C SER A 32 13.91 15.57 -22.50
N GLU A 33 13.06 14.55 -22.68
CA GLU A 33 12.05 14.48 -23.70
C GLU A 33 10.68 14.15 -23.10
N ASN A 34 9.62 14.44 -23.86
CA ASN A 34 8.28 14.03 -23.50
C ASN A 34 8.17 12.50 -23.43
N VAL A 35 7.44 12.00 -22.44
CA VAL A 35 7.11 10.57 -22.34
C VAL A 35 6.24 10.20 -23.56
N LYS A 36 6.67 9.17 -24.32
CA LYS A 36 5.98 8.70 -25.55
C LYS A 36 5.64 7.20 -25.49
N ASP A 37 5.89 6.55 -24.36
CA ASP A 37 5.62 5.14 -24.17
C ASP A 37 4.17 4.90 -23.67
N HIS A 38 3.87 3.68 -23.24
CA HIS A 38 2.57 3.23 -22.75
C HIS A 38 2.00 4.07 -21.59
N ARG A 39 2.80 4.91 -20.95
CA ARG A 39 2.38 5.82 -19.87
C ARG A 39 1.80 7.14 -20.40
N ALA A 40 2.02 7.46 -21.68
CA ALA A 40 1.51 8.67 -22.32
C ALA A 40 0.25 8.36 -23.13
N TRP A 41 -0.90 8.30 -22.46
CA TRP A 41 -2.19 7.97 -23.06
C TRP A 41 -3.21 9.10 -22.89
N LEU A 42 -4.20 9.12 -23.77
CA LEU A 42 -5.35 10.00 -23.65
C LEU A 42 -6.57 9.18 -23.22
N SER A 43 -7.47 9.79 -22.46
CA SER A 43 -8.67 9.12 -21.97
C SER A 43 -9.56 8.55 -23.08
N MET A 44 -9.55 9.19 -24.26
CA MET A 44 -10.30 8.74 -25.43
C MET A 44 -9.74 7.46 -26.08
N ASP A 45 -8.46 7.16 -25.84
CA ASP A 45 -7.75 6.03 -26.44
C ASP A 45 -7.74 4.80 -25.52
N SER A 46 -8.31 4.92 -24.32
CA SER A 46 -8.24 3.91 -23.28
C SER A 46 -9.64 3.45 -22.84
N ASP A 47 -9.86 2.14 -22.77
CA ASP A 47 -11.04 1.61 -22.07
C ASP A 47 -10.81 1.70 -20.55
N PRO A 48 -11.57 2.52 -19.81
CA PRO A 48 -11.40 2.63 -18.35
C PRO A 48 -11.52 1.29 -17.62
N ARG A 49 -12.24 0.31 -18.19
CA ARG A 49 -12.40 -1.02 -17.61
C ARG A 49 -11.13 -1.86 -17.68
N SER A 50 -10.23 -1.54 -18.62
CA SER A 50 -8.98 -2.29 -18.80
C SER A 50 -8.01 -2.17 -17.61
N VAL A 51 -8.18 -1.15 -16.78
CA VAL A 51 -7.34 -0.89 -15.59
C VAL A 51 -8.03 -1.27 -14.27
N VAL A 52 -9.27 -1.77 -14.34
CA VAL A 52 -10.04 -2.19 -13.16
C VAL A 52 -9.81 -3.67 -12.89
N ILE A 53 -9.47 -3.99 -11.66
CA ILE A 53 -9.35 -5.36 -11.16
C ILE A 53 -10.50 -5.60 -10.19
N SER A 54 -11.44 -6.45 -10.60
CA SER A 54 -12.57 -6.84 -9.75
C SER A 54 -12.12 -7.85 -8.70
N LEU A 55 -12.66 -7.71 -7.50
CA LEU A 55 -12.46 -8.65 -6.40
C LEU A 55 -13.59 -9.69 -6.44
N ASP A 56 -13.20 -10.95 -6.47
CA ASP A 56 -14.14 -12.09 -6.42
C ASP A 56 -14.35 -12.59 -4.98
N GLU A 57 -15.22 -13.59 -4.81
CA GLU A 57 -15.52 -14.13 -3.49
C GLU A 57 -14.30 -14.81 -2.83
N GLU A 58 -13.34 -15.32 -3.60
CA GLU A 58 -12.07 -15.83 -3.05
C GLU A 58 -11.32 -14.72 -2.30
N ILE A 59 -11.23 -13.54 -2.90
CA ILE A 59 -10.56 -12.37 -2.31
C ILE A 59 -11.31 -11.88 -1.07
N HIS A 60 -12.64 -11.85 -1.12
CA HIS A 60 -13.46 -11.49 0.02
C HIS A 60 -13.28 -12.49 1.18
N ALA A 61 -13.23 -13.79 0.89
CA ALA A 61 -12.95 -14.81 1.90
C ALA A 61 -11.55 -14.66 2.50
N GLU A 62 -10.53 -14.40 1.67
CA GLU A 62 -9.17 -14.11 2.16
C GLU A 62 -9.11 -12.84 3.01
N THR A 63 -9.89 -11.82 2.67
CA THR A 63 -10.01 -10.59 3.48
C THR A 63 -10.58 -10.90 4.87
N ARG A 64 -11.64 -11.71 4.95
CA ARG A 64 -12.20 -12.18 6.22
C ARG A 64 -11.18 -12.99 7.04
N LEU A 65 -10.36 -13.82 6.38
CA LEU A 65 -9.28 -14.57 7.05
C LEU A 65 -8.21 -13.64 7.62
N ILE A 66 -7.83 -12.59 6.89
CA ILE A 66 -6.91 -11.57 7.40
C ILE A 66 -7.49 -10.96 8.68
N VAL A 67 -8.70 -10.42 8.62
CA VAL A 67 -9.35 -9.75 9.77
C VAL A 67 -9.47 -10.70 10.96
N SER A 68 -9.93 -11.94 10.73
CA SER A 68 -10.01 -12.95 11.79
C SER A 68 -8.65 -13.24 12.43
N GLY A 69 -7.59 -13.36 11.62
CA GLY A 69 -6.23 -13.58 12.10
C GLY A 69 -5.70 -12.41 12.92
N LEU A 70 -6.02 -11.18 12.51
CA LEU A 70 -5.65 -9.96 13.22
C LEU A 70 -6.32 -9.86 14.59
N ASN A 71 -7.59 -10.24 14.68
CA ASN A 71 -8.34 -10.24 15.92
C ASN A 71 -7.87 -11.34 16.89
N THR A 72 -7.39 -12.46 16.35
CA THR A 72 -6.86 -13.57 17.15
C THR A 72 -5.46 -13.27 17.70
N ASN A 73 -4.63 -12.55 16.95
CA ASN A 73 -3.27 -12.17 17.32
C ASN A 73 -3.06 -10.67 17.08
N PRO A 74 -3.52 -9.82 18.01
CA PRO A 74 -3.40 -8.38 17.86
C PRO A 74 -1.93 -7.94 17.94
N LEU A 75 -1.41 -7.44 16.82
CA LEU A 75 -0.08 -6.84 16.70
C LEU A 75 -0.22 -5.38 16.25
N PRO A 76 0.72 -4.51 16.63
CA PRO A 76 0.85 -3.20 16.03
C PRO A 76 0.88 -3.30 14.50
N LEU A 77 0.22 -2.36 13.83
CA LEU A 77 0.02 -2.38 12.37
C LEU A 77 1.32 -2.63 11.58
N PHE A 78 2.39 -1.92 11.93
CA PHE A 78 3.67 -1.97 11.24
C PHE A 78 4.45 -3.29 11.41
N LEU A 79 4.06 -4.15 12.37
CA LEU A 79 4.63 -5.49 12.55
C LEU A 79 3.89 -6.58 11.76
N ARG A 80 2.77 -6.24 11.14
CA ARG A 80 1.95 -7.19 10.39
C ARG A 80 2.54 -7.41 8.99
N ASN A 81 2.71 -8.68 8.62
CA ASN A 81 3.35 -9.09 7.38
C ASN A 81 2.39 -9.93 6.53
N PRO A 82 2.30 -9.72 5.21
CA PRO A 82 1.50 -10.55 4.32
C PRO A 82 1.91 -12.04 4.31
N ASP A 83 3.13 -12.37 4.73
CA ASP A 83 3.60 -13.75 4.81
C ASP A 83 2.99 -14.53 6.00
N ASP A 84 2.36 -13.84 6.93
CA ASP A 84 1.64 -14.46 8.05
C ASP A 84 0.27 -15.02 7.61
N PHE A 85 -0.17 -14.74 6.39
CA PHE A 85 -1.49 -15.07 5.88
C PHE A 85 -1.43 -15.90 4.59
N LYS A 86 -2.37 -16.85 4.44
CA LYS A 86 -2.58 -17.57 3.19
C LYS A 86 -3.51 -16.77 2.29
N ILE A 87 -2.93 -15.89 1.49
CA ILE A 87 -3.62 -14.91 0.64
C ILE A 87 -3.15 -15.00 -0.81
N SER A 88 -3.30 -16.18 -1.40
CA SER A 88 -2.89 -16.43 -2.79
C SER A 88 -3.67 -15.59 -3.81
N GLY A 89 -4.94 -15.38 -3.56
CA GLY A 89 -5.81 -14.53 -4.37
C GLY A 89 -5.35 -13.07 -4.32
N TRP A 90 -5.13 -12.52 -3.14
CA TRP A 90 -4.57 -11.17 -3.00
C TRP A 90 -3.20 -11.03 -3.67
N ARG A 91 -2.33 -12.03 -3.55
CA ARG A 91 -1.04 -12.02 -4.26
C ARG A 91 -1.22 -12.02 -5.78
N ARG A 92 -2.25 -12.69 -6.31
CA ARG A 92 -2.61 -12.68 -7.73
C ARG A 92 -3.09 -11.28 -8.15
N VAL A 93 -4.03 -10.69 -7.41
CA VAL A 93 -4.56 -9.35 -7.65
C VAL A 93 -3.45 -8.30 -7.64
N MET A 94 -2.61 -8.29 -6.61
CA MET A 94 -1.54 -7.29 -6.47
C MET A 94 -0.43 -7.47 -7.52
N ARG A 95 -0.18 -8.68 -7.98
CA ARG A 95 0.72 -8.92 -9.13
C ARG A 95 0.14 -8.36 -10.43
N GLN A 96 -1.18 -8.52 -10.64
CA GLN A 96 -1.87 -7.92 -11.78
C GLN A 96 -1.83 -6.40 -11.71
N ALA A 97 -2.11 -5.82 -10.54
CA ALA A 97 -2.00 -4.39 -10.29
C ALA A 97 -0.59 -3.88 -10.61
N LYS A 98 0.44 -4.56 -10.10
CA LYS A 98 1.84 -4.20 -10.38
C LYS A 98 2.17 -4.27 -11.88
N ASN A 99 1.64 -5.24 -12.61
CA ASN A 99 1.84 -5.30 -14.06
C ASN A 99 1.20 -4.12 -14.79
N LEU A 100 0.00 -3.69 -14.37
CA LEU A 100 -0.66 -2.50 -14.95
C LEU A 100 0.13 -1.23 -14.65
N LEU A 101 0.72 -1.12 -13.47
CA LEU A 101 1.56 0.01 -13.08
C LEU A 101 2.88 0.03 -13.85
N ASP A 102 3.59 -1.11 -13.93
CA ASP A 102 4.96 -1.18 -14.47
C ASP A 102 4.98 -1.26 -16.00
N LYS A 103 4.01 -1.95 -16.62
CA LYS A 103 4.01 -2.31 -18.05
C LYS A 103 2.76 -1.85 -18.79
N GLY A 104 1.74 -1.43 -18.06
CA GLY A 104 0.49 -0.90 -18.58
C GLY A 104 0.46 0.63 -18.55
N PRO A 105 -0.71 1.23 -18.50
CA PRO A 105 -0.86 2.68 -18.54
C PRO A 105 -0.36 3.43 -17.30
N GLY A 106 0.25 2.74 -16.34
CA GLY A 106 0.78 3.35 -15.13
C GLY A 106 -0.26 3.63 -14.05
N LEU A 107 -1.47 3.12 -14.22
CA LEU A 107 -2.54 3.22 -13.23
C LEU A 107 -3.30 1.90 -13.11
N THR A 108 -3.93 1.68 -11.98
CA THR A 108 -4.86 0.57 -11.75
C THR A 108 -5.91 0.98 -10.72
N VAL A 109 -7.10 0.42 -10.85
CA VAL A 109 -8.18 0.55 -9.88
C VAL A 109 -8.50 -0.85 -9.38
N ILE A 110 -8.35 -1.08 -8.10
CA ILE A 110 -8.83 -2.30 -7.45
C ILE A 110 -10.27 -2.02 -7.02
N ASP A 111 -11.19 -2.89 -7.41
CA ASP A 111 -12.58 -2.79 -7.02
C ASP A 111 -12.69 -2.85 -5.48
N ARG A 112 -13.77 -2.27 -4.96
CA ARG A 112 -13.86 -1.94 -3.53
C ARG A 112 -13.71 -3.16 -2.61
N LEU A 113 -13.02 -2.93 -1.49
CA LEU A 113 -13.09 -3.81 -0.33
C LEU A 113 -14.53 -3.82 0.24
N PRO A 114 -14.97 -4.92 0.89
CA PRO A 114 -16.28 -5.02 1.51
C PRO A 114 -16.35 -4.19 2.81
N MET A 115 -16.38 -2.86 2.64
CA MET A 115 -16.32 -1.90 3.76
C MET A 115 -17.49 -2.05 4.73
N GLU A 116 -18.60 -2.64 4.27
CA GLU A 116 -19.80 -2.85 5.07
C GLU A 116 -19.64 -4.01 6.07
N GLU A 117 -18.68 -4.90 5.84
CA GLU A 117 -18.46 -6.09 6.69
C GLU A 117 -17.49 -5.82 7.85
N PHE A 118 -16.70 -4.75 7.79
CA PHE A 118 -15.58 -4.53 8.68
C PHE A 118 -15.56 -3.11 9.24
N ASN A 119 -14.98 -2.95 10.42
CA ASN A 119 -14.71 -1.63 10.97
C ASN A 119 -13.50 -0.97 10.30
N GLU A 120 -13.31 0.31 10.55
CA GLU A 120 -12.24 1.10 9.93
C GLU A 120 -10.84 0.57 10.24
N GLU A 121 -10.59 0.13 11.47
CA GLU A 121 -9.29 -0.39 11.89
C GLU A 121 -8.94 -1.71 11.19
N ASP A 122 -9.94 -2.58 11.00
CA ASP A 122 -9.78 -3.83 10.26
C ASP A 122 -9.42 -3.53 8.80
N ILE A 123 -10.11 -2.59 8.17
CA ILE A 123 -9.85 -2.19 6.78
C ILE A 123 -8.47 -1.54 6.63
N LYS A 124 -8.06 -0.66 7.55
CA LYS A 124 -6.70 -0.11 7.56
C LYS A 124 -5.65 -1.21 7.66
N ALA A 125 -5.91 -2.23 8.46
CA ALA A 125 -5.00 -3.36 8.61
C ALA A 125 -4.94 -4.24 7.36
N VAL A 126 -6.07 -4.50 6.70
CA VAL A 126 -6.12 -5.18 5.39
C VAL A 126 -5.35 -4.37 4.35
N PHE A 127 -5.64 -3.07 4.25
CA PHE A 127 -4.94 -2.17 3.32
C PHE A 127 -3.42 -2.19 3.53
N TRP A 128 -2.96 -2.16 4.79
CA TRP A 128 -1.56 -2.28 5.15
C TRP A 128 -0.93 -3.59 4.67
N ILE A 129 -1.61 -4.71 4.87
CA ILE A 129 -1.10 -6.03 4.50
C ILE A 129 -1.03 -6.17 2.99
N VAL A 130 -2.10 -5.83 2.27
CA VAL A 130 -2.13 -6.00 0.81
C VAL A 130 -1.24 -4.99 0.10
N GLY A 131 -1.09 -3.78 0.63
CA GLY A 131 -0.19 -2.75 0.08
C GLY A 131 1.26 -3.19 0.03
N GLN A 132 1.72 -3.98 1.02
CA GLN A 132 3.07 -4.54 1.04
C GLN A 132 3.34 -5.54 -0.11
N LEU A 133 2.32 -6.06 -0.77
CA LEU A 133 2.47 -6.94 -1.94
C LEU A 133 2.83 -6.19 -3.22
N ILE A 134 2.61 -4.87 -3.27
CA ILE A 134 3.01 -4.02 -4.40
C ILE A 134 4.40 -3.46 -4.21
N GLY A 135 4.73 -3.01 -3.00
CA GLY A 135 5.99 -2.35 -2.75
C GLY A 135 6.34 -2.22 -1.27
N ARG A 136 7.51 -1.69 -1.01
CA ARG A 136 7.97 -1.44 0.35
C ARG A 136 7.25 -0.22 0.92
N THR A 137 6.68 -0.37 2.11
CA THR A 137 6.05 0.71 2.85
C THR A 137 7.09 1.68 3.41
N VAL A 138 6.76 2.95 3.43
CA VAL A 138 7.60 4.03 3.96
C VAL A 138 6.80 4.88 4.94
N ALA A 139 7.51 5.49 5.89
CA ALA A 139 6.88 6.41 6.82
C ALA A 139 6.36 7.65 6.10
N GLN A 140 5.13 8.04 6.41
CA GLN A 140 4.45 9.20 5.83
C GLN A 140 4.76 10.51 6.59
N LYS A 141 5.26 10.39 7.81
CA LYS A 141 5.64 11.53 8.66
C LYS A 141 6.96 11.25 9.38
N TRP A 142 7.62 12.32 9.79
CA TRP A 142 8.83 12.25 10.63
C TRP A 142 8.62 11.53 11.96
N SER A 143 7.36 11.47 12.44
CA SER A 143 6.96 10.69 13.63
C SER A 143 7.04 9.18 13.43
N GLY A 144 7.25 8.69 12.19
CA GLY A 144 7.22 7.28 11.86
C GLY A 144 5.81 6.74 11.54
N GLU A 145 4.83 7.62 11.39
CA GLU A 145 3.47 7.23 11.02
C GLU A 145 3.45 6.64 9.62
N MET A 146 2.97 5.40 9.51
CA MET A 146 3.01 4.61 8.28
C MET A 146 1.73 4.72 7.45
N LEU A 147 0.58 4.92 8.07
CA LEU A 147 -0.69 5.25 7.45
C LEU A 147 -1.14 6.63 7.92
N TYR A 148 -1.60 7.43 6.99
CA TYR A 148 -2.01 8.80 7.25
C TYR A 148 -3.43 9.02 6.73
N ASP A 149 -4.32 9.43 7.62
CA ASP A 149 -5.70 9.72 7.26
C ASP A 149 -5.80 11.08 6.57
N VAL A 150 -6.29 11.07 5.35
CA VAL A 150 -6.64 12.28 4.59
C VAL A 150 -8.12 12.55 4.79
N THR A 151 -8.44 13.55 5.61
CA THR A 151 -9.83 13.82 6.01
C THR A 151 -10.08 15.32 6.06
N ASP A 152 -11.20 15.77 5.50
CA ASP A 152 -11.64 17.13 5.68
C ASP A 152 -11.99 17.39 7.16
N THR A 153 -11.20 18.21 7.81
CA THR A 153 -11.39 18.60 9.21
C THR A 153 -12.24 19.86 9.36
N GLY A 154 -12.79 20.37 8.25
CA GLY A 154 -13.53 21.64 8.21
C GLY A 154 -12.64 22.88 8.32
N GLN A 155 -11.32 22.72 8.30
CA GLN A 155 -10.39 23.86 8.30
C GLN A 155 -10.45 24.59 6.96
N LYS A 156 -10.38 25.91 7.00
CA LYS A 156 -10.25 26.68 5.77
C LYS A 156 -8.81 26.59 5.26
N PHE A 157 -8.67 26.31 3.96
CA PHE A 157 -7.36 26.34 3.32
C PHE A 157 -6.68 27.70 3.48
N GLY A 158 -5.42 27.70 3.88
CA GLY A 158 -4.66 28.92 4.11
C GLY A 158 -3.22 28.63 4.53
N TYR A 159 -2.49 29.67 4.89
CA TYR A 159 -1.11 29.52 5.33
C TYR A 159 -1.00 28.57 6.53
N GLY A 160 -0.13 27.57 6.41
CA GLY A 160 0.10 26.57 7.47
C GLY A 160 -0.92 25.42 7.52
N VAL A 161 -1.98 25.45 6.71
CA VAL A 161 -2.97 24.37 6.62
C VAL A 161 -2.68 23.50 5.40
N ARG A 162 -2.46 22.19 5.60
CA ARG A 162 -2.27 21.26 4.51
C ARG A 162 -3.58 20.99 3.79
N GLY A 163 -3.54 20.90 2.44
CA GLY A 163 -4.70 20.53 1.62
C GLY A 163 -5.38 19.24 2.06
N SER A 164 -4.60 18.27 2.58
CA SER A 164 -5.10 16.99 3.11
C SER A 164 -6.03 17.09 4.33
N PHE A 165 -6.16 18.26 4.95
CA PHE A 165 -7.09 18.54 6.05
C PHE A 165 -8.31 19.36 5.63
N THR A 166 -8.46 19.63 4.35
CA THR A 166 -9.50 20.50 3.81
C THR A 166 -10.18 19.81 2.64
N ASN A 167 -11.29 20.37 2.19
CA ASN A 167 -12.03 19.93 1.00
C ASN A 167 -11.59 20.62 -0.30
N VAL A 168 -10.39 21.20 -0.33
CA VAL A 168 -9.88 21.80 -1.56
C VAL A 168 -9.53 20.74 -2.59
N GLU A 169 -9.74 21.08 -3.86
CA GLU A 169 -9.34 20.24 -4.96
C GLU A 169 -7.82 20.00 -4.94
N LEU A 170 -7.43 18.74 -5.05
CA LEU A 170 -6.04 18.38 -5.21
C LEU A 170 -5.68 18.47 -6.69
N ILE A 171 -4.83 19.43 -7.03
CA ILE A 171 -4.34 19.60 -8.41
C ILE A 171 -3.43 18.42 -8.82
N PHE A 172 -3.36 18.15 -10.12
CA PHE A 172 -2.40 17.18 -10.64
C PHE A 172 -0.97 17.59 -10.25
N HIS A 173 -0.21 16.61 -9.74
CA HIS A 173 1.15 16.80 -9.28
C HIS A 173 1.98 15.55 -9.52
N THR A 174 3.27 15.68 -9.39
CA THR A 174 4.22 14.57 -9.35
C THR A 174 4.93 14.59 -8.00
N ASP A 175 5.08 13.43 -7.39
CA ASP A 175 5.81 13.26 -6.12
C ASP A 175 7.26 12.84 -6.37
#